data_f9206794ea260cf1f0abd8f31d7ac77d
#
_entry.id   f9206794ea260cf1f0abd8f31d7ac77d
#
_cell.length_a   1.000
_cell.length_b   1.000
_cell.length_c   1.000
_cell.angle_alpha   90.00
_cell.angle_beta   90.00
_cell.angle_gamma   90.00
#
_symmetry.space_group_name_H-M   'P 1'
#
loop_
_entity.id
_entity.type
_entity.pdbx_description
1 polymer ?
#
loop_
_entity_poly.entity_id
_entity_poly.type
_entity_poly.pdbx_seq_one_letter_code
_entity_poly.pdbx_strand_id
1 'polypeptide(L)'
;PLEGSFRAGQAFGVVPPGVDERGRGHKVRLYSIASPTRGEDGEGRVLATTCKRLIDEFQPQTPRDDQDRHDLFVGLCSNHLCDLNLGDEVLVTGPSGKRFLLPSEPERHDYLFLATGTGIAPFRGMLHDLLTGPDGPVGSDIHLVMGVGYTTDLLYDDELRDLAKNFPNFHYHTVIS
;
A
#
# COMPACT_ATOMS: atom_id res chain seq x y z
N PRO A 1 -4.59 11.97 -15.23
CA PRO A 1 -3.46 11.10 -15.51
C PRO A 1 -2.27 11.53 -14.67
N LEU A 2 -1.56 10.61 -14.03
CA LEU A 2 -0.28 10.92 -13.43
C LEU A 2 0.67 11.25 -14.58
N GLU A 3 1.15 12.49 -14.65
CA GLU A 3 2.21 12.85 -15.58
C GLU A 3 3.53 12.26 -15.05
N GLY A 4 3.95 11.16 -15.61
CA GLY A 4 5.22 10.50 -15.29
C GLY A 4 5.06 9.02 -14.93
N SER A 5 6.13 8.27 -15.11
CA SER A 5 6.22 6.88 -14.70
C SER A 5 6.43 6.78 -13.19
N PHE A 6 5.77 5.84 -12.55
CA PHE A 6 6.04 5.45 -11.17
C PHE A 6 6.83 4.12 -11.14
N ARG A 7 7.36 3.78 -9.96
CA ARG A 7 8.04 2.52 -9.70
C ARG A 7 7.43 1.84 -8.48
N ALA A 8 7.36 0.53 -8.49
CA ALA A 8 6.98 -0.23 -7.31
C ALA A 8 7.82 0.18 -6.10
N GLY A 9 7.18 0.34 -4.94
CA GLY A 9 7.78 0.86 -3.72
C GLY A 9 7.67 2.37 -3.52
N GLN A 10 7.30 3.14 -4.55
CA GLN A 10 6.98 4.55 -4.39
C GLN A 10 5.61 4.76 -3.75
N ALA A 11 5.32 6.00 -3.42
CA ALA A 11 4.03 6.45 -2.90
C ALA A 11 3.49 7.59 -3.78
N PHE A 12 2.20 7.81 -3.71
CA PHE A 12 1.56 9.01 -4.22
C PHE A 12 0.80 9.72 -3.09
N GLY A 13 0.61 11.01 -3.25
CA GLY A 13 -0.16 11.80 -2.29
C GLY A 13 -1.61 11.92 -2.73
N VAL A 14 -2.53 11.82 -1.79
CA VAL A 14 -3.94 12.15 -2.00
C VAL A 14 -4.25 13.44 -1.27
N VAL A 15 -4.90 14.37 -1.95
CA VAL A 15 -5.41 15.62 -1.38
C VAL A 15 -6.89 15.40 -1.07
N PRO A 16 -7.28 15.26 0.21
CA PRO A 16 -8.69 15.13 0.56
C PRO A 16 -9.49 16.39 0.17
N PRO A 17 -10.72 16.25 -0.28
CA PRO A 17 -11.55 17.41 -0.61
C PRO A 17 -11.92 18.26 0.61
N GLY A 18 -12.28 19.52 0.35
CA GLY A 18 -12.73 20.45 1.40
C GLY A 18 -11.61 21.22 2.08
N VAL A 19 -11.95 21.82 3.22
CA VAL A 19 -11.06 22.67 4.01
C VAL A 19 -11.16 22.31 5.50
N ASP A 20 -10.10 22.64 6.25
CA ASP A 20 -10.08 22.50 7.68
C ASP A 20 -10.94 23.60 8.38
N GLU A 21 -11.07 23.52 9.71
CA GLU A 21 -11.82 24.50 10.52
C GLU A 21 -11.32 25.95 10.38
N ARG A 22 -10.13 26.13 9.82
CA ARG A 22 -9.52 27.44 9.55
C ARG A 22 -9.63 27.87 8.09
N GLY A 23 -10.43 27.15 7.29
CA GLY A 23 -10.65 27.43 5.86
C GLY A 23 -9.46 27.09 4.96
N ARG A 24 -8.50 26.29 5.41
CA ARG A 24 -7.31 25.88 4.64
C ARG A 24 -7.54 24.50 4.05
N GLY A 25 -7.03 24.27 2.84
CA GLY A 25 -7.03 22.94 2.24
C GLY A 25 -6.38 21.89 3.13
N HIS A 26 -6.93 20.69 3.11
CA HIS A 26 -6.40 19.56 3.89
C HIS A 26 -4.99 19.18 3.44
N LYS A 27 -4.19 18.70 4.40
CA LYS A 27 -2.82 18.21 4.10
C LYS A 27 -2.88 16.94 3.28
N VAL A 28 -1.96 16.83 2.34
CA VAL A 28 -1.71 15.60 1.55
C VAL A 28 -1.45 14.40 2.48
N ARG A 29 -1.99 13.24 2.12
CA ARG A 29 -1.69 11.95 2.74
C ARG A 29 -1.03 11.04 1.73
N LEU A 30 0.09 10.42 2.12
CA LEU A 30 0.84 9.51 1.27
C LEU A 30 0.29 8.09 1.38
N TYR A 31 0.15 7.45 0.23
CA TYR A 31 -0.23 6.05 0.09
C TYR A 31 0.78 5.32 -0.77
N SER A 32 1.22 4.15 -0.31
CA SER A 32 2.12 3.31 -1.10
C SER A 32 1.43 2.80 -2.35
N ILE A 33 2.16 2.80 -3.45
CA ILE A 33 1.70 2.20 -4.70
C ILE A 33 1.78 0.67 -4.55
N ALA A 34 0.65 -0.01 -4.80
CA ALA A 34 0.54 -1.46 -4.73
C ALA A 34 0.73 -2.14 -6.09
N SER A 35 0.77 -1.34 -7.17
CA SER A 35 0.97 -1.83 -8.53
C SER A 35 2.43 -2.09 -8.87
N PRO A 36 2.72 -3.01 -9.79
CA PRO A 36 4.02 -3.11 -10.43
C PRO A 36 4.36 -1.82 -11.19
N THR A 37 5.63 -1.65 -11.55
CA THR A 37 6.11 -0.46 -12.26
C THR A 37 5.37 -0.21 -13.59
N ARG A 38 4.87 -1.26 -14.22
CA ARG A 38 4.06 -1.17 -15.44
C ARG A 38 2.56 -0.95 -15.19
N GLY A 39 2.16 -0.69 -13.96
CA GLY A 39 0.75 -0.48 -13.60
C GLY A 39 -0.10 -1.77 -13.66
N GLU A 40 -1.36 -1.64 -13.27
CA GLU A 40 -2.33 -2.73 -13.36
C GLU A 40 -2.73 -3.02 -14.83
N ASP A 41 -2.54 -2.06 -15.74
CA ASP A 41 -2.83 -2.15 -17.17
C ASP A 41 -1.63 -2.61 -18.02
N GLY A 42 -0.47 -2.83 -17.42
CA GLY A 42 0.77 -3.17 -18.12
C GLY A 42 1.41 -2.00 -18.88
N GLU A 43 0.80 -0.80 -18.86
CA GLU A 43 1.24 0.39 -19.58
C GLU A 43 1.61 1.56 -18.64
N GLY A 44 1.54 1.34 -17.32
CA GLY A 44 1.89 2.32 -16.31
C GLY A 44 0.89 3.46 -16.13
N ARG A 45 -0.32 3.34 -16.64
CA ARG A 45 -1.37 4.37 -16.56
C ARG A 45 -2.34 4.15 -15.39
N VAL A 46 -2.46 2.91 -14.93
CA VAL A 46 -3.35 2.52 -13.83
C VAL A 46 -2.51 2.10 -12.64
N LEU A 47 -2.68 2.79 -11.53
CA LEU A 47 -2.07 2.42 -10.25
C LEU A 47 -3.12 2.03 -9.22
N ALA A 48 -2.76 1.10 -8.34
CA ALA A 48 -3.55 0.69 -7.19
C ALA A 48 -2.86 1.09 -5.88
N THR A 49 -3.66 1.20 -4.84
CA THR A 49 -3.17 1.33 -3.46
C THR A 49 -4.01 0.48 -2.54
N THR A 50 -3.48 0.19 -1.36
CA THR A 50 -4.17 -0.53 -0.30
C THR A 50 -4.52 0.45 0.80
N CYS A 51 -5.81 0.73 0.97
CA CYS A 51 -6.31 1.68 1.95
C CYS A 51 -7.15 0.96 3.00
N LYS A 52 -6.88 1.22 4.28
CA LYS A 52 -7.74 0.78 5.39
C LYS A 52 -8.55 1.98 5.88
N ARG A 53 -9.88 1.83 5.95
CA ARG A 53 -10.76 2.81 6.58
C ARG A 53 -10.36 2.99 8.04
N LEU A 54 -9.98 4.19 8.42
CA LEU A 54 -9.64 4.52 9.79
C LEU A 54 -10.89 5.06 10.50
N ILE A 55 -11.40 4.27 11.42
CA ILE A 55 -12.41 4.66 12.40
C ILE A 55 -11.86 4.17 13.74
N ASP A 56 -11.69 5.07 14.69
CA ASP A 56 -11.13 4.77 16.00
C ASP A 56 -11.85 5.61 17.06
N GLU A 57 -11.77 5.22 18.30
CA GLU A 57 -12.32 5.95 19.43
C GLU A 57 -11.23 6.78 20.09
N PHE A 58 -11.56 8.02 20.47
CA PHE A 58 -10.64 8.83 21.25
C PHE A 58 -10.28 8.10 22.56
N GLN A 59 -8.99 7.92 22.79
CA GLN A 59 -8.50 7.34 24.04
C GLN A 59 -7.63 8.38 24.75
N PRO A 60 -7.95 8.71 26.02
CA PRO A 60 -7.13 9.60 26.81
C PRO A 60 -5.68 9.12 26.86
N GLN A 61 -4.74 9.99 26.52
CA GLN A 61 -3.30 9.68 26.52
C GLN A 61 -2.63 10.13 27.81
N THR A 62 -3.24 11.09 28.50
CA THR A 62 -2.72 11.65 29.74
C THR A 62 -3.82 11.79 30.80
N PRO A 63 -3.46 11.87 32.10
CA PRO A 63 -4.44 12.13 33.17
C PRO A 63 -5.19 13.48 33.07
N ARG A 64 -4.72 14.39 32.20
CA ARG A 64 -5.34 15.71 31.97
C ARG A 64 -6.40 15.69 30.89
N ASP A 65 -6.46 14.61 30.10
CA ASP A 65 -7.48 14.45 29.07
C ASP A 65 -8.81 14.11 29.74
N ASP A 66 -9.91 14.45 29.08
CA ASP A 66 -11.23 14.06 29.51
C ASP A 66 -11.38 12.52 29.43
N GLN A 67 -11.45 11.88 30.60
CA GLN A 67 -11.49 10.42 30.71
C GLN A 67 -12.84 9.82 30.27
N ASP A 68 -13.88 10.63 30.21
CA ASP A 68 -15.24 10.24 29.80
C ASP A 68 -15.50 10.53 28.32
N ARG A 69 -14.50 11.01 27.60
CA ARG A 69 -14.61 11.33 26.18
C ARG A 69 -14.54 10.05 25.32
N HIS A 70 -15.63 9.74 24.64
CA HIS A 70 -15.79 8.59 23.76
C HIS A 70 -16.12 8.99 22.31
N ASP A 71 -15.56 10.11 21.85
CA ASP A 71 -15.78 10.59 20.48
C ASP A 71 -15.09 9.66 19.47
N LEU A 72 -15.78 9.35 18.39
CA LEU A 72 -15.17 8.63 17.28
C LEU A 72 -14.24 9.54 16.49
N PHE A 73 -13.03 9.06 16.26
CA PHE A 73 -12.10 9.66 15.30
C PHE A 73 -12.25 8.99 13.94
N VAL A 74 -12.60 9.77 12.94
CA VAL A 74 -12.77 9.30 11.57
C VAL A 74 -11.65 9.88 10.70
N GLY A 75 -10.81 9.00 10.18
CA GLY A 75 -9.70 9.39 9.31
C GLY A 75 -10.19 10.00 8.01
N LEU A 76 -9.96 11.30 7.81
CA LEU A 76 -10.51 12.07 6.70
C LEU A 76 -10.19 11.44 5.33
N CYS A 77 -8.90 11.22 5.03
CA CYS A 77 -8.47 10.77 3.71
C CYS A 77 -8.79 9.30 3.44
N SER A 78 -8.61 8.42 4.45
CA SER A 78 -8.89 7.00 4.29
C SER A 78 -10.38 6.73 4.09
N ASN A 79 -11.26 7.47 4.78
CA ASN A 79 -12.71 7.36 4.58
C ASN A 79 -13.11 7.92 3.22
N HIS A 80 -12.57 9.08 2.81
CA HIS A 80 -12.79 9.60 1.46
C HIS A 80 -12.45 8.56 0.39
N LEU A 81 -11.25 7.92 0.45
CA LEU A 81 -10.85 6.90 -0.51
C LEU A 81 -11.76 5.66 -0.48
N CYS A 82 -12.19 5.23 0.71
CA CYS A 82 -13.06 4.07 0.85
C CYS A 82 -14.52 4.33 0.45
N ASP A 83 -14.93 5.60 0.31
CA ASP A 83 -16.27 6.01 -0.10
C ASP A 83 -16.39 6.33 -1.60
N LEU A 84 -15.28 6.29 -2.34
CA LEU A 84 -15.27 6.53 -3.78
C LEU A 84 -16.06 5.49 -4.55
N ASN A 85 -16.74 5.96 -5.57
CA ASN A 85 -17.41 5.14 -6.55
C ASN A 85 -16.62 5.10 -7.87
N LEU A 86 -16.94 4.14 -8.70
CA LEU A 86 -16.34 4.07 -10.02
C LEU A 86 -16.66 5.33 -10.84
N GLY A 87 -15.60 5.99 -11.31
CA GLY A 87 -15.70 7.23 -12.08
C GLY A 87 -15.47 8.50 -11.26
N ASP A 88 -15.37 8.40 -9.94
CA ASP A 88 -15.03 9.55 -9.10
C ASP A 88 -13.58 10.02 -9.35
N GLU A 89 -13.39 11.34 -9.29
CA GLU A 89 -12.08 11.96 -9.48
C GLU A 89 -11.36 12.17 -8.14
N VAL A 90 -10.06 11.88 -8.10
CA VAL A 90 -9.21 12.07 -6.92
C VAL A 90 -8.03 12.96 -7.28
N LEU A 91 -7.85 14.02 -6.50
CA LEU A 91 -6.67 14.86 -6.65
C LEU A 91 -5.45 14.19 -6.03
N VAL A 92 -4.46 13.90 -6.86
CA VAL A 92 -3.24 13.20 -6.47
C VAL A 92 -1.98 14.00 -6.78
N THR A 93 -0.91 13.72 -6.06
CA THR A 93 0.42 14.29 -6.25
C THR A 93 1.47 13.18 -6.29
N GLY A 94 2.59 13.42 -6.92
CA GLY A 94 3.68 12.44 -6.98
C GLY A 94 3.89 11.89 -8.39
N PRO A 95 4.58 10.75 -8.52
CA PRO A 95 5.01 9.83 -7.46
C PRO A 95 6.15 10.39 -6.60
N SER A 96 6.28 9.86 -5.38
CA SER A 96 7.32 10.22 -4.42
C SER A 96 7.97 8.98 -3.78
N GLY A 97 9.18 9.18 -3.26
CA GLY A 97 9.99 8.09 -2.69
C GLY A 97 11.14 7.70 -3.62
N LYS A 98 12.37 7.70 -3.04
CA LYS A 98 13.60 7.42 -3.80
C LYS A 98 14.42 6.28 -3.20
N ARG A 99 14.08 5.82 -2.00
CA ARG A 99 14.91 4.86 -1.23
C ARG A 99 14.30 3.48 -1.09
N PHE A 100 12.99 3.40 -1.06
CA PHE A 100 12.26 2.15 -0.92
C PHE A 100 11.88 1.62 -2.30
N LEU A 101 12.90 1.17 -3.03
CA LEU A 101 12.81 0.66 -4.40
C LEU A 101 13.61 -0.63 -4.50
N LEU A 102 13.28 -1.46 -5.47
CA LEU A 102 14.13 -2.59 -5.84
C LEU A 102 15.51 -2.08 -6.31
N PRO A 103 16.60 -2.82 -6.06
CA PRO A 103 17.93 -2.47 -6.53
C PRO A 103 17.98 -2.50 -8.06
N SER A 104 19.03 -1.90 -8.63
CA SER A 104 19.21 -1.83 -10.10
C SER A 104 19.54 -3.19 -10.74
N GLU A 105 20.09 -4.12 -9.96
CA GLU A 105 20.42 -5.49 -10.38
C GLU A 105 19.68 -6.47 -9.44
N PRO A 106 18.34 -6.60 -9.61
CA PRO A 106 17.52 -7.35 -8.67
C PRO A 106 17.88 -8.83 -8.56
N GLU A 107 18.41 -9.41 -9.62
CA GLU A 107 18.86 -10.80 -9.70
C GLU A 107 20.09 -11.12 -8.82
N ARG A 108 20.77 -10.09 -8.27
CA ARG A 108 21.95 -10.26 -7.38
C ARG A 108 21.60 -10.27 -5.90
N HIS A 109 20.33 -10.26 -5.57
CA HIS A 109 19.87 -10.15 -4.18
C HIS A 109 18.82 -11.20 -3.90
N ASP A 110 18.87 -11.80 -2.72
CA ASP A 110 17.73 -12.50 -2.14
C ASP A 110 16.89 -11.52 -1.33
N TYR A 111 15.58 -11.78 -1.20
CA TYR A 111 14.65 -10.84 -0.62
C TYR A 111 13.94 -11.42 0.58
N LEU A 112 13.89 -10.64 1.65
CA LEU A 112 13.03 -10.87 2.80
C LEU A 112 12.12 -9.65 2.98
N PHE A 113 10.84 -9.81 2.63
CA PHE A 113 9.81 -8.81 2.82
C PHE A 113 9.04 -9.09 4.10
N LEU A 114 8.92 -8.09 4.97
CA LEU A 114 8.16 -8.19 6.21
C LEU A 114 7.01 -7.17 6.14
N ALA A 115 5.78 -7.64 6.13
CA ALA A 115 4.59 -6.81 6.01
C ALA A 115 3.60 -7.05 7.15
N THR A 116 2.92 -5.99 7.56
CA THR A 116 1.75 -6.07 8.43
C THR A 116 0.61 -5.25 7.84
N GLY A 117 -0.58 -5.83 7.80
CA GLY A 117 -1.78 -5.15 7.29
C GLY A 117 -1.56 -4.50 5.92
N THR A 118 -1.93 -3.22 5.78
CA THR A 118 -1.76 -2.47 4.52
C THR A 118 -0.32 -2.22 4.10
N GLY A 119 0.67 -2.51 4.97
CA GLY A 119 2.09 -2.46 4.64
C GLY A 119 2.53 -3.44 3.55
N ILE A 120 1.64 -4.37 3.16
CA ILE A 120 1.84 -5.27 2.01
C ILE A 120 1.86 -4.52 0.66
N ALA A 121 1.22 -3.35 0.57
CA ALA A 121 1.02 -2.62 -0.68
C ALA A 121 2.29 -2.49 -1.54
N PRO A 122 3.42 -1.91 -1.07
CA PRO A 122 4.60 -1.77 -1.90
C PRO A 122 5.22 -3.11 -2.29
N PHE A 123 5.12 -4.13 -1.43
CA PHE A 123 5.68 -5.45 -1.71
C PHE A 123 4.89 -6.20 -2.79
N ARG A 124 3.56 -6.01 -2.89
CA ARG A 124 2.78 -6.56 -3.99
C ARG A 124 3.33 -6.10 -5.34
N GLY A 125 3.52 -4.79 -5.51
CA GLY A 125 4.09 -4.25 -6.75
C GLY A 125 5.51 -4.75 -7.03
N MET A 126 6.36 -4.80 -5.99
CA MET A 126 7.74 -5.32 -6.11
C MET A 126 7.76 -6.81 -6.49
N LEU A 127 6.89 -7.63 -5.90
CA LEU A 127 6.78 -9.05 -6.23
C LEU A 127 6.38 -9.27 -7.70
N HIS A 128 5.42 -8.50 -8.20
CA HIS A 128 5.06 -8.56 -9.60
C HIS A 128 6.20 -8.13 -10.52
N ASP A 129 6.96 -7.08 -10.18
CA ASP A 129 8.14 -6.69 -10.96
C ASP A 129 9.20 -7.80 -10.98
N LEU A 130 9.43 -8.49 -9.85
CA LEU A 130 10.43 -9.55 -9.71
C LEU A 130 10.02 -10.87 -10.39
N LEU A 131 8.73 -11.23 -10.34
CA LEU A 131 8.25 -12.56 -10.74
C LEU A 131 7.58 -12.56 -12.11
N THR A 132 6.88 -11.48 -12.46
CA THR A 132 6.06 -11.38 -13.68
C THR A 132 6.45 -10.21 -14.57
N GLY A 133 7.56 -9.55 -14.27
CA GLY A 133 8.07 -8.42 -15.03
C GLY A 133 8.48 -8.80 -16.47
N PRO A 134 8.73 -7.80 -17.34
CA PRO A 134 9.01 -8.03 -18.75
C PRO A 134 10.31 -8.80 -18.99
N ASP A 135 11.25 -8.73 -18.06
CA ASP A 135 12.55 -9.42 -18.14
C ASP A 135 12.48 -10.88 -17.64
N GLY A 136 11.27 -11.34 -17.31
CA GLY A 136 11.03 -12.66 -16.75
C GLY A 136 11.26 -12.73 -15.23
N PRO A 137 11.00 -13.88 -14.62
CA PRO A 137 11.21 -14.05 -13.19
C PRO A 137 12.70 -14.02 -12.84
N VAL A 138 13.05 -13.31 -11.77
CA VAL A 138 14.39 -13.38 -11.20
C VAL A 138 14.65 -14.75 -10.58
N GLY A 139 15.92 -15.19 -10.60
CA GLY A 139 16.32 -16.47 -9.99
C GLY A 139 16.60 -16.39 -8.47
N SER A 140 16.40 -15.22 -7.88
CA SER A 140 16.65 -14.94 -6.45
C SER A 140 15.64 -15.64 -5.56
N ASP A 141 16.05 -16.04 -4.34
CA ASP A 141 15.12 -16.48 -3.30
C ASP A 141 14.35 -15.29 -2.73
N ILE A 142 13.03 -15.41 -2.71
CA ILE A 142 12.13 -14.33 -2.25
C ILE A 142 11.23 -14.87 -1.15
N HIS A 143 11.32 -14.29 0.03
CA HIS A 143 10.45 -14.59 1.16
C HIS A 143 9.56 -13.39 1.50
N LEU A 144 8.27 -13.61 1.62
CA LEU A 144 7.31 -12.66 2.16
C LEU A 144 6.70 -13.23 3.44
N VAL A 145 6.83 -12.49 4.52
CA VAL A 145 6.14 -12.78 5.79
C VAL A 145 5.05 -11.72 6.00
N MET A 146 3.79 -12.16 6.02
CA MET A 146 2.62 -11.32 6.22
C MET A 146 2.02 -11.57 7.61
N GLY A 147 2.10 -10.57 8.49
CA GLY A 147 1.54 -10.60 9.83
C GLY A 147 0.20 -9.86 9.90
N VAL A 148 -0.82 -10.49 10.51
CA VAL A 148 -2.14 -9.88 10.74
C VAL A 148 -2.76 -10.39 12.04
N GLY A 149 -3.77 -9.65 12.57
CA GLY A 149 -4.50 -10.07 13.77
C GLY A 149 -5.48 -11.22 13.50
N TYR A 150 -6.08 -11.25 12.33
CA TYR A 150 -7.08 -12.27 11.94
C TYR A 150 -6.82 -12.76 10.53
N THR A 151 -7.19 -14.02 10.24
CA THR A 151 -7.07 -14.60 8.90
C THR A 151 -7.82 -13.78 7.84
N THR A 152 -8.95 -13.18 8.21
CA THR A 152 -9.73 -12.29 7.34
C THR A 152 -9.04 -11.00 6.97
N ASP A 153 -7.96 -10.65 7.66
CA ASP A 153 -7.17 -9.43 7.39
C ASP A 153 -6.01 -9.68 6.40
N LEU A 154 -5.83 -10.92 5.94
CA LEU A 154 -4.83 -11.25 4.93
C LEU A 154 -5.21 -10.62 3.59
N LEU A 155 -4.51 -9.56 3.25
CA LEU A 155 -4.69 -8.84 1.99
C LEU A 155 -3.94 -9.57 0.87
N TYR A 156 -4.57 -9.69 -0.31
CA TYR A 156 -4.01 -10.35 -1.50
C TYR A 156 -3.64 -11.83 -1.29
N ASP A 157 -4.21 -12.52 -0.30
CA ASP A 157 -3.81 -13.87 0.09
C ASP A 157 -3.89 -14.87 -1.08
N ASP A 158 -5.00 -14.87 -1.83
CA ASP A 158 -5.17 -15.77 -2.98
C ASP A 158 -4.13 -15.48 -4.08
N GLU A 159 -3.91 -14.20 -4.40
CA GLU A 159 -2.92 -13.76 -5.38
C GLU A 159 -1.50 -14.19 -4.99
N LEU A 160 -1.13 -13.98 -3.71
CA LEU A 160 0.20 -14.33 -3.19
C LEU A 160 0.41 -15.86 -3.12
N ARG A 161 -0.63 -16.62 -2.77
CA ARG A 161 -0.58 -18.10 -2.81
C ARG A 161 -0.43 -18.62 -4.24
N ASP A 162 -1.10 -18.00 -5.20
CA ASP A 162 -0.99 -18.38 -6.60
C ASP A 162 0.39 -18.03 -7.17
N LEU A 163 0.98 -16.90 -6.79
CA LEU A 163 2.37 -16.61 -7.12
C LEU A 163 3.31 -17.66 -6.52
N ALA A 164 3.15 -18.04 -5.24
CA ALA A 164 3.99 -19.06 -4.62
C ALA A 164 3.86 -20.47 -5.25
N LYS A 165 2.70 -20.80 -5.83
CA LYS A 165 2.53 -22.05 -6.59
C LYS A 165 3.25 -22.01 -7.95
N ASN A 166 3.25 -20.85 -8.60
CA ASN A 166 3.78 -20.70 -9.95
C ASN A 166 5.28 -20.42 -9.99
N PHE A 167 5.83 -19.84 -8.91
CA PHE A 167 7.24 -19.46 -8.81
C PHE A 167 7.89 -20.18 -7.62
N PRO A 168 8.67 -21.25 -7.84
CA PRO A 168 9.23 -22.10 -6.78
C PRO A 168 10.26 -21.37 -5.90
N ASN A 169 10.81 -20.26 -6.35
CA ASN A 169 11.71 -19.38 -5.61
C ASN A 169 10.99 -18.29 -4.80
N PHE A 170 9.65 -18.26 -4.79
CA PHE A 170 8.86 -17.36 -3.96
C PHE A 170 8.17 -18.12 -2.83
N HIS A 171 8.42 -17.71 -1.60
CA HIS A 171 7.94 -18.32 -0.37
C HIS A 171 7.05 -17.35 0.40
N TYR A 172 5.75 -17.66 0.47
CA TYR A 172 4.77 -16.86 1.17
C TYR A 172 4.44 -17.47 2.54
N HIS A 173 4.68 -16.70 3.60
CA HIS A 173 4.44 -17.08 4.99
C HIS A 173 3.42 -16.16 5.63
N THR A 174 2.44 -16.73 6.34
CA THR A 174 1.44 -15.96 7.09
C THR A 174 1.64 -16.18 8.59
N VAL A 175 1.51 -15.10 9.37
CA VAL A 175 1.57 -15.10 10.84
C VAL A 175 0.31 -14.43 11.36
N ILE A 176 -0.45 -15.16 12.17
CA ILE A 176 -1.68 -14.67 12.81
C ILE A 176 -1.38 -14.53 14.30
N SER A 177 -1.61 -13.35 14.88
CA SER A 177 -1.30 -13.05 16.29
C SER A 177 -2.54 -12.88 17.15
#